data_01d7e6aa6be4b43640709dafd55a61e4
#
_entry.id   01d7e6aa6be4b43640709dafd55a61e4
#
_cell.length_a   1.000
_cell.length_b   1.000
_cell.length_c   1.000
_cell.angle_alpha   90.00
_cell.angle_beta   90.00
_cell.angle_gamma   90.00
#
_symmetry.space_group_name_H-M   'P 1'
#
loop_
_entity.id
_entity.type
_entity.pdbx_description
1 polymer ?
#
loop_
_entity_poly.entity_id
_entity_poly.type
_entity_poly.pdbx_seq_one_letter_code
_entity_poly.pdbx_strand_id
1 'polypeptide(L)'
;MYALIYKDFLLLKKQLLYVLVLAVFYTVIAVSGFLSASILPGMVVLFATMLPITSFSYDEQARWGQYAAATPAGRRGVVAAKYLFSLLLLLLGLLLVSALITLLVGLGLLREPLPTALYAVLCCGSVALGIDAVLLPVLLKHGAEKGRFAIMAVCIAVVGGGMLLWQLHRGGL
;
A
#
# COMPACT_ATOMS: atom_id res chain seq x y z
N MET A 1 -0.47 -3.88 -22.63
CA MET A 1 -0.21 -3.64 -21.21
C MET A 1 -0.74 -2.29 -20.70
N TYR A 2 -0.47 -1.18 -21.39
CA TYR A 2 -0.96 0.17 -20.98
C TYR A 2 -2.48 0.23 -20.76
N ALA A 3 -3.27 -0.37 -21.65
CA ALA A 3 -4.72 -0.36 -21.56
C ALA A 3 -5.25 -1.09 -20.27
N LEU A 4 -4.57 -2.12 -19.81
CA LEU A 4 -4.94 -2.86 -18.59
C LEU A 4 -4.68 -2.00 -17.35
N ILE A 5 -3.53 -1.33 -17.29
CA ILE A 5 -3.17 -0.44 -16.17
C ILE A 5 -4.12 0.77 -16.16
N TYR A 6 -4.43 1.34 -17.32
CA TYR A 6 -5.35 2.48 -17.44
C TYR A 6 -6.77 2.12 -16.99
N LYS A 7 -7.25 0.92 -17.34
CA LYS A 7 -8.53 0.38 -16.84
C LYS A 7 -8.55 0.31 -15.32
N ASP A 8 -7.50 -0.28 -14.70
CA ASP A 8 -7.42 -0.43 -13.25
C ASP A 8 -7.37 0.93 -12.55
N PHE A 9 -6.66 1.91 -13.13
CA PHE A 9 -6.63 3.28 -12.62
C PHE A 9 -8.01 3.96 -12.66
N LEU A 10 -8.76 3.78 -13.75
CA LEU A 10 -10.12 4.32 -13.88
C LEU A 10 -11.10 3.67 -12.89
N LEU A 11 -11.00 2.37 -12.67
CA LEU A 11 -11.83 1.65 -11.69
C LEU A 11 -11.59 2.17 -10.26
N LEU A 12 -10.35 2.52 -9.93
CA LEU A 12 -9.98 2.98 -8.59
C LEU A 12 -10.09 4.51 -8.42
N LYS A 13 -10.48 5.26 -9.45
CA LYS A 13 -10.57 6.73 -9.40
C LYS A 13 -11.33 7.25 -8.18
N LYS A 14 -12.48 6.66 -7.86
CA LYS A 14 -13.27 7.04 -6.68
C LYS A 14 -12.54 6.74 -5.37
N GLN A 15 -11.84 5.61 -5.30
CA GLN A 15 -11.09 5.22 -4.11
C GLN A 15 -9.84 6.07 -3.91
N LEU A 16 -9.15 6.44 -5.00
CA LEU A 16 -8.03 7.38 -4.93
C LEU A 16 -8.48 8.74 -4.36
N LEU A 17 -9.71 9.18 -4.68
CA LEU A 17 -10.27 10.38 -4.06
C LEU A 17 -10.43 10.23 -2.54
N TYR A 18 -10.95 9.09 -2.07
CA TYR A 18 -11.06 8.84 -0.62
C TYR A 18 -9.69 8.79 0.07
N VAL A 19 -8.70 8.19 -0.59
CA VAL A 19 -7.31 8.16 -0.11
C VAL A 19 -6.76 9.59 0.03
N LEU A 20 -7.03 10.45 -0.95
CA LEU A 20 -6.57 11.83 -0.95
C LEU A 20 -7.25 12.63 0.18
N VAL A 21 -8.55 12.49 0.37
CA VAL A 21 -9.29 13.15 1.48
C VAL A 21 -8.73 12.69 2.83
N LEU A 22 -8.49 11.40 3.01
CA LEU A 22 -7.89 10.86 4.22
C LEU A 22 -6.46 11.36 4.42
N ALA A 23 -5.65 11.43 3.37
CA ALA A 23 -4.29 11.98 3.45
C ALA A 23 -4.29 13.45 3.92
N VAL A 24 -5.20 14.27 3.40
CA VAL A 24 -5.39 15.66 3.86
C VAL A 24 -5.80 15.69 5.34
N PHE A 25 -6.77 14.86 5.74
CA PHE A 25 -7.23 14.78 7.13
C PHE A 25 -6.11 14.42 8.10
N TYR A 26 -5.31 13.40 7.77
CA TYR A 26 -4.17 13.01 8.61
C TYR A 26 -3.04 14.05 8.61
N THR A 27 -2.85 14.77 7.50
CA THR A 27 -1.91 15.89 7.45
C THR A 27 -2.32 17.01 8.43
N VAL A 28 -3.60 17.34 8.49
CA VAL A 28 -4.12 18.34 9.44
C VAL A 28 -3.88 17.89 10.89
N ILE A 29 -4.11 16.61 11.20
CA ILE A 29 -3.87 16.06 12.53
C ILE A 29 -2.37 16.05 12.88
N ALA A 30 -1.50 15.71 11.93
CA ALA A 30 -0.06 15.73 12.14
C ALA A 30 0.45 17.15 12.41
N VAL A 31 -0.06 18.14 11.68
CA VAL A 31 0.28 19.56 11.89
C VAL A 31 -0.25 20.09 13.23
N SER A 32 -1.41 19.63 13.70
CA SER A 32 -1.94 20.00 15.01
C SER A 32 -1.14 19.44 16.20
N GLY A 33 -0.17 18.57 15.95
CA GLY A 33 0.71 17.99 16.97
C GLY A 33 0.11 16.84 17.79
N PHE A 34 -1.11 16.40 17.45
CA PHE A 34 -1.74 15.25 18.13
C PHE A 34 -1.07 13.91 17.78
N LEU A 35 -0.49 13.79 16.59
CA LEU A 35 0.14 12.58 16.09
C LEU A 35 1.53 12.90 15.51
N SER A 36 2.46 11.96 15.65
CA SER A 36 3.78 12.11 15.02
C SER A 36 3.68 12.02 13.48
N ALA A 37 4.56 12.72 12.77
CA ALA A 37 4.64 12.69 11.31
C ALA A 37 4.89 11.29 10.75
N SER A 38 5.46 10.39 11.57
CA SER A 38 5.74 8.98 11.23
C SER A 38 4.48 8.15 10.92
N ILE A 39 3.29 8.65 11.25
CA ILE A 39 2.02 7.98 10.91
C ILE A 39 1.65 8.15 9.44
N LEU A 40 2.04 9.26 8.81
CA LEU A 40 1.76 9.53 7.40
C LEU A 40 2.27 8.41 6.47
N PRO A 41 3.52 7.92 6.58
CA PRO A 41 3.99 6.77 5.79
C PRO A 41 3.20 5.48 6.06
N GLY A 42 2.78 5.24 7.31
CA GLY A 42 1.98 4.06 7.66
C GLY A 42 0.66 3.97 6.92
N MET A 43 0.04 5.13 6.64
CA MET A 43 -1.17 5.17 5.81
C MET A 43 -0.93 4.73 4.37
N VAL A 44 0.22 5.09 3.79
CA VAL A 44 0.57 4.65 2.42
C VAL A 44 0.64 3.14 2.35
N VAL A 45 1.19 2.48 3.38
CA VAL A 45 1.22 1.02 3.47
C VAL A 45 -0.19 0.44 3.42
N LEU A 46 -1.11 0.96 4.24
CA LEU A 46 -2.50 0.50 4.28
C LEU A 46 -3.19 0.66 2.92
N PHE A 47 -3.03 1.80 2.26
CA PHE A 47 -3.64 2.03 0.96
C PHE A 47 -2.99 1.24 -0.16
N ALA A 48 -1.67 1.13 -0.17
CA ALA A 48 -0.93 0.35 -1.16
C ALA A 48 -1.35 -1.12 -1.14
N THR A 49 -1.69 -1.67 0.05
CA THR A 49 -2.16 -3.05 0.18
C THR A 49 -3.66 -3.20 -0.11
N MET A 50 -4.50 -2.20 0.24
CA MET A 50 -5.95 -2.28 0.06
C MET A 50 -6.40 -2.04 -1.40
N LEU A 51 -5.73 -1.16 -2.14
CA LEU A 51 -6.10 -0.83 -3.52
C LEU A 51 -5.96 -2.00 -4.48
N PRO A 52 -4.88 -2.80 -4.50
CA PRO A 52 -4.80 -4.01 -5.32
C PRO A 52 -5.91 -5.00 -5.04
N ILE A 53 -6.26 -5.25 -3.76
CA ILE A 53 -7.34 -6.18 -3.40
C ILE A 53 -8.66 -5.73 -3.99
N THR A 54 -8.92 -4.44 -3.92
CA THR A 54 -10.16 -3.89 -4.45
C THR A 54 -10.20 -3.99 -5.96
N SER A 55 -9.08 -3.75 -6.65
CA SER A 55 -8.97 -3.98 -8.10
C SER A 55 -9.26 -5.44 -8.48
N PHE A 56 -8.74 -6.40 -7.69
CA PHE A 56 -9.04 -7.82 -7.89
C PHE A 56 -10.50 -8.15 -7.62
N SER A 57 -11.11 -7.59 -6.56
CA SER A 57 -12.54 -7.79 -6.25
C SER A 57 -13.44 -7.32 -7.39
N TYR A 58 -13.15 -6.17 -8.01
CA TYR A 58 -13.89 -5.70 -9.18
C TYR A 58 -13.71 -6.61 -10.40
N ASP A 59 -12.50 -7.12 -10.64
CA ASP A 59 -12.25 -8.04 -11.74
C ASP A 59 -12.98 -9.38 -11.55
N GLU A 60 -13.08 -9.87 -10.32
CA GLU A 60 -13.85 -11.08 -10.00
C GLU A 60 -15.36 -10.87 -10.22
N GLN A 61 -15.92 -9.76 -9.74
CA GLN A 61 -17.32 -9.41 -9.93
C GLN A 61 -17.68 -9.29 -11.42
N ALA A 62 -16.77 -8.71 -12.22
CA ALA A 62 -16.92 -8.57 -13.66
C ALA A 62 -16.61 -9.87 -14.43
N ARG A 63 -16.23 -10.98 -13.77
CA ARG A 63 -15.74 -12.21 -14.39
C ARG A 63 -14.63 -11.96 -15.42
N TRP A 64 -13.81 -10.91 -15.17
CA TRP A 64 -12.78 -10.47 -16.10
C TRP A 64 -11.76 -11.55 -16.45
N GLY A 65 -11.51 -12.51 -15.54
CA GLY A 65 -10.57 -13.60 -15.77
C GLY A 65 -10.87 -14.44 -17.02
N GLN A 66 -12.14 -14.59 -17.38
CA GLN A 66 -12.56 -15.33 -18.57
C GLN A 66 -12.24 -14.54 -19.85
N TYR A 67 -12.48 -13.24 -19.85
CA TYR A 67 -12.19 -12.35 -20.98
C TYR A 67 -10.69 -12.11 -21.12
N ALA A 68 -9.97 -11.99 -20.01
CA ALA A 68 -8.54 -11.75 -19.99
C ALA A 68 -7.73 -12.87 -20.67
N ALA A 69 -8.20 -14.13 -20.56
CA ALA A 69 -7.59 -15.27 -21.22
C ALA A 69 -7.69 -15.20 -22.76
N ALA A 70 -8.73 -14.53 -23.28
CA ALA A 70 -8.96 -14.35 -24.73
C ALA A 70 -8.21 -13.12 -25.30
N THR A 71 -7.59 -12.30 -24.47
CA THR A 71 -6.82 -11.15 -24.93
C THR A 71 -5.46 -11.57 -25.49
N PRO A 72 -4.87 -10.81 -26.45
CA PRO A 72 -3.56 -11.12 -27.00
C PRO A 72 -2.42 -11.06 -25.97
N ALA A 73 -2.65 -10.41 -24.82
CA ALA A 73 -1.69 -10.36 -23.72
C ALA A 73 -1.59 -11.69 -22.93
N GLY A 74 -2.60 -12.57 -23.06
CA GLY A 74 -2.66 -13.85 -22.36
C GLY A 74 -2.65 -13.73 -20.83
N ARG A 75 -2.72 -14.86 -20.14
CA ARG A 75 -2.71 -14.93 -18.66
C ARG A 75 -1.47 -14.28 -18.05
N ARG A 76 -0.29 -14.49 -18.65
CA ARG A 76 0.98 -13.93 -18.15
C ARG A 76 1.01 -12.41 -18.21
N GLY A 77 0.47 -11.83 -19.30
CA GLY A 77 0.39 -10.39 -19.47
C GLY A 77 -0.54 -9.70 -18.46
N VAL A 78 -1.66 -10.36 -18.12
CA VAL A 78 -2.59 -9.85 -17.09
C VAL A 78 -1.96 -9.88 -15.70
N VAL A 79 -1.27 -10.98 -15.35
CA VAL A 79 -0.55 -11.09 -14.08
C VAL A 79 0.54 -10.02 -13.97
N ALA A 80 1.38 -9.88 -15.00
CA ALA A 80 2.43 -8.87 -15.02
C ALA A 80 1.88 -7.43 -14.90
N ALA A 81 0.74 -7.15 -15.55
CA ALA A 81 0.08 -5.85 -15.43
C ALA A 81 -0.39 -5.55 -14.01
N LYS A 82 -0.90 -6.55 -13.27
CA LYS A 82 -1.32 -6.40 -11.86
C LYS A 82 -0.13 -6.12 -10.93
N TYR A 83 0.98 -6.84 -11.09
CA TYR A 83 2.20 -6.58 -10.33
C TYR A 83 2.75 -5.17 -10.61
N LEU A 84 2.80 -4.79 -11.90
CA LEU A 84 3.27 -3.46 -12.29
C LEU A 84 2.36 -2.36 -11.76
N PHE A 85 1.05 -2.57 -11.76
CA PHE A 85 0.07 -1.64 -11.23
C PHE A 85 0.24 -1.44 -9.71
N SER A 86 0.36 -2.52 -8.93
CA SER A 86 0.59 -2.46 -7.48
C SER A 86 1.90 -1.73 -7.17
N LEU A 87 2.99 -2.09 -7.85
CA LEU A 87 4.29 -1.43 -7.67
C LEU A 87 4.22 0.07 -8.01
N LEU A 88 3.54 0.44 -9.09
CA LEU A 88 3.38 1.83 -9.50
C LEU A 88 2.57 2.64 -8.49
N LEU A 89 1.49 2.07 -7.96
CA LEU A 89 0.70 2.70 -6.89
C LEU A 89 1.52 2.93 -5.63
N LEU A 90 2.30 1.93 -5.22
CA LEU A 90 3.15 2.02 -4.05
C LEU A 90 4.24 3.08 -4.22
N LEU A 91 4.94 3.08 -5.35
CA LEU A 91 5.96 4.09 -5.65
C LEU A 91 5.38 5.50 -5.69
N LEU A 92 4.23 5.68 -6.34
CA LEU A 92 3.54 6.96 -6.42
C LEU A 92 3.10 7.43 -5.03
N GLY A 93 2.58 6.54 -4.20
CA GLY A 93 2.21 6.84 -2.82
C GLY A 93 3.40 7.27 -1.97
N LEU A 94 4.53 6.55 -2.05
CA LEU A 94 5.75 6.89 -1.33
C LEU A 94 6.33 8.23 -1.79
N LEU A 95 6.32 8.52 -3.09
CA LEU A 95 6.74 9.81 -3.64
C LEU A 95 5.86 10.96 -3.15
N LEU A 96 4.55 10.78 -3.17
CA LEU A 96 3.62 11.81 -2.70
C LEU A 96 3.81 12.11 -1.21
N VAL A 97 3.94 11.08 -0.37
CA VAL A 97 4.15 11.29 1.08
C VAL A 97 5.52 11.86 1.38
N SER A 98 6.58 11.43 0.69
CA SER A 98 7.90 12.02 0.89
C SER A 98 7.93 13.51 0.48
N ALA A 99 7.28 13.87 -0.64
CA ALA A 99 7.14 15.26 -1.07
C ALA A 99 6.32 16.08 -0.06
N LEU A 100 5.22 15.53 0.46
CA LEU A 100 4.38 16.16 1.46
C LEU A 100 5.17 16.43 2.76
N ILE A 101 5.89 15.43 3.26
CA ILE A 101 6.71 15.55 4.48
C ILE A 101 7.80 16.61 4.29
N THR A 102 8.53 16.58 3.17
CA THR A 102 9.58 17.56 2.89
C THR A 102 9.02 18.99 2.83
N LEU A 103 7.84 19.16 2.24
CA LEU A 103 7.16 20.46 2.19
C LEU A 103 6.73 20.94 3.59
N LEU A 104 6.13 20.07 4.40
CA LEU A 104 5.66 20.40 5.74
C LEU A 104 6.83 20.73 6.70
N VAL A 105 7.93 19.98 6.61
CA VAL A 105 9.15 20.27 7.38
C VAL A 105 9.78 21.59 6.92
N GLY A 106 9.83 21.84 5.60
CA GLY A 106 10.33 23.09 5.04
C GLY A 106 9.53 24.33 5.46
N LEU A 107 8.22 24.17 5.67
CA LEU A 107 7.34 25.23 6.20
C LEU A 107 7.41 25.38 7.74
N GLY A 108 8.20 24.54 8.43
CA GLY A 108 8.31 24.55 9.89
C GLY A 108 7.06 24.06 10.62
N LEU A 109 6.12 23.42 9.92
CA LEU A 109 4.87 22.91 10.47
C LEU A 109 5.06 21.58 11.23
N LEU A 110 6.11 20.83 10.93
CA LEU A 110 6.48 19.59 11.62
C LEU A 110 7.73 19.80 12.46
N ARG A 111 7.68 19.33 13.71
CA ARG A 111 8.80 19.41 14.66
C ARG A 111 9.83 18.30 14.49
N GLU A 112 9.52 17.27 13.74
CA GLU A 112 10.41 16.13 13.54
C GLU A 112 11.53 16.47 12.54
N PRO A 113 12.77 15.98 12.76
CA PRO A 113 13.86 16.18 11.83
C PRO A 113 13.60 15.40 10.53
N LEU A 114 13.85 16.06 9.40
CA LEU A 114 13.61 15.51 8.06
C LEU A 114 14.20 14.11 7.83
N PRO A 115 15.44 13.79 8.27
CA PRO A 115 15.99 12.45 8.06
C PRO A 115 15.18 11.35 8.78
N THR A 116 14.69 11.62 10.00
CA THR A 116 13.88 10.65 10.75
C THR A 116 12.57 10.33 10.05
N ALA A 117 11.89 11.36 9.52
CA ALA A 117 10.66 11.20 8.79
C ALA A 117 10.87 10.44 7.46
N LEU A 118 11.97 10.69 6.74
CA LEU A 118 12.33 9.96 5.52
C LEU A 118 12.70 8.49 5.80
N TYR A 119 13.39 8.21 6.90
CA TYR A 119 13.63 6.82 7.33
C TYR A 119 12.33 6.08 7.59
N ALA A 120 11.33 6.72 8.22
CA ALA A 120 10.02 6.12 8.41
C ALA A 120 9.33 5.80 7.08
N VAL A 121 9.44 6.67 6.05
CA VAL A 121 8.92 6.41 4.70
C VAL A 121 9.58 5.18 4.09
N LEU A 122 10.90 5.05 4.18
CA LEU A 122 11.64 3.90 3.64
C LEU A 122 11.29 2.60 4.36
N CYS A 123 11.22 2.62 5.69
CA CYS A 123 10.82 1.46 6.48
C CYS A 123 9.39 1.01 6.14
N CYS A 124 8.44 1.94 6.10
CA CYS A 124 7.06 1.64 5.73
C CYS A 124 6.95 1.13 4.29
N GLY A 125 7.70 1.71 3.36
CA GLY A 125 7.76 1.26 1.97
C GLY A 125 8.28 -0.18 1.83
N SER A 126 9.31 -0.53 2.58
CA SER A 126 9.86 -1.89 2.61
C SER A 126 8.85 -2.92 3.13
N VAL A 127 8.12 -2.57 4.20
CA VAL A 127 7.05 -3.41 4.75
C VAL A 127 5.91 -3.57 3.73
N ALA A 128 5.50 -2.48 3.06
CA ALA A 128 4.46 -2.54 2.04
C ALA A 128 4.86 -3.44 0.86
N LEU A 129 6.10 -3.33 0.37
CA LEU A 129 6.63 -4.22 -0.67
C LEU A 129 6.60 -5.68 -0.24
N GLY A 130 6.99 -5.97 1.00
CA GLY A 130 6.95 -7.33 1.55
C GLY A 130 5.53 -7.90 1.61
N ILE A 131 4.57 -7.08 2.05
CA ILE A 131 3.15 -7.47 2.09
C ILE A 131 2.62 -7.71 0.67
N ASP A 132 2.87 -6.82 -0.27
CA ASP A 132 2.42 -6.95 -1.66
C ASP A 132 3.03 -8.17 -2.35
N ALA A 133 4.29 -8.50 -2.07
CA ALA A 133 4.96 -9.68 -2.61
C ALA A 133 4.28 -10.99 -2.18
N VAL A 134 3.72 -11.06 -0.98
CA VAL A 134 2.97 -12.21 -0.47
C VAL A 134 1.51 -12.16 -0.93
N LEU A 135 0.92 -10.97 -0.90
CA LEU A 135 -0.48 -10.75 -1.17
C LEU A 135 -0.87 -11.04 -2.64
N LEU A 136 -0.09 -10.53 -3.59
CA LEU A 136 -0.38 -10.66 -5.01
C LEU A 136 -0.47 -12.12 -5.48
N PRO A 137 0.48 -13.03 -5.16
CA PRO A 137 0.34 -14.43 -5.55
C PRO A 137 -0.85 -15.13 -4.87
N VAL A 138 -1.21 -14.74 -3.64
CA VAL A 138 -2.37 -15.29 -2.95
C VAL A 138 -3.67 -14.83 -3.61
N LEU A 139 -3.79 -13.55 -3.97
CA LEU A 139 -4.93 -13.00 -4.70
C LEU A 139 -5.11 -13.69 -6.06
N LEU A 140 -4.02 -13.89 -6.79
CA LEU A 140 -4.04 -14.54 -8.11
C LEU A 140 -4.45 -16.02 -8.05
N LYS A 141 -4.09 -16.72 -6.95
CA LYS A 141 -4.35 -18.15 -6.79
C LYS A 141 -5.72 -18.44 -6.16
N HIS A 142 -6.15 -17.65 -5.21
CA HIS A 142 -7.30 -17.96 -4.36
C HIS A 142 -8.44 -16.94 -4.43
N GLY A 143 -8.23 -15.83 -5.16
CA GLY A 143 -9.21 -14.76 -5.30
C GLY A 143 -9.21 -13.73 -4.16
N ALA A 144 -10.01 -12.67 -4.32
CA ALA A 144 -10.01 -11.53 -3.42
C ALA A 144 -10.59 -11.83 -2.03
N GLU A 145 -11.55 -12.75 -1.90
CA GLU A 145 -12.12 -13.12 -0.59
C GLU A 145 -11.07 -13.75 0.33
N LYS A 146 -10.31 -14.72 -0.19
CA LYS A 146 -9.23 -15.36 0.57
C LYS A 146 -8.01 -14.45 0.76
N GLY A 147 -7.82 -13.50 -0.15
CA GLY A 147 -6.81 -12.46 -0.04
C GLY A 147 -6.96 -11.61 1.23
N ARG A 148 -8.18 -11.26 1.63
CA ARG A 148 -8.45 -10.52 2.87
C ARG A 148 -8.02 -11.30 4.12
N PHE A 149 -8.29 -12.61 4.17
CA PHE A 149 -7.81 -13.47 5.27
C PHE A 149 -6.28 -13.60 5.26
N ALA A 150 -5.67 -13.68 4.08
CA ALA A 150 -4.21 -13.71 3.97
C ALA A 150 -3.55 -12.45 4.51
N ILE A 151 -4.13 -11.26 4.27
CA ILE A 151 -3.61 -10.01 4.87
C ILE A 151 -3.71 -10.05 6.39
N MET A 152 -4.86 -10.45 6.94
CA MET A 152 -5.00 -10.58 8.39
C MET A 152 -3.92 -11.49 8.97
N ALA A 153 -3.67 -12.65 8.32
CA ALA A 153 -2.64 -13.58 8.75
C ALA A 153 -1.22 -12.97 8.67
N VAL A 154 -0.91 -12.27 7.56
CA VAL A 154 0.39 -11.59 7.39
C VAL A 154 0.57 -10.47 8.39
N CYS A 155 -0.45 -9.64 8.62
CA CYS A 155 -0.41 -8.57 9.63
C CYS A 155 -0.18 -9.15 11.04
N ILE A 156 -0.89 -10.22 11.41
CA ILE A 156 -0.71 -10.90 12.69
C ILE A 156 0.71 -11.47 12.80
N ALA A 157 1.23 -12.08 11.74
CA ALA A 157 2.58 -12.65 11.72
C ALA A 157 3.65 -11.56 11.85
N VAL A 158 3.51 -10.42 11.17
CA VAL A 158 4.45 -9.30 11.24
C VAL A 158 4.42 -8.63 12.62
N VAL A 159 3.22 -8.33 13.13
CA VAL A 159 3.07 -7.70 14.46
C VAL A 159 3.49 -8.67 15.57
N GLY A 160 3.01 -9.91 15.52
CA GLY A 160 3.36 -10.94 16.51
C GLY A 160 4.84 -11.30 16.50
N GLY A 161 5.43 -11.48 15.31
CA GLY A 161 6.86 -11.73 15.13
C GLY A 161 7.70 -10.54 15.60
N GLY A 162 7.30 -9.32 15.30
CA GLY A 162 7.97 -8.10 15.78
C GLY A 162 7.92 -7.97 17.29
N MET A 163 6.78 -8.27 17.92
CA MET A 163 6.64 -8.29 19.39
C MET A 163 7.51 -9.35 20.06
N LEU A 164 7.56 -10.56 19.49
CA LEU A 164 8.40 -11.65 19.98
C LEU A 164 9.89 -11.31 19.90
N LEU A 165 10.33 -10.75 18.78
CA LEU A 165 11.72 -10.30 18.60
C LEU A 165 12.08 -9.19 19.59
N TRP A 166 11.16 -8.26 19.83
CA TRP A 166 11.37 -7.19 20.78
C TRP A 166 11.43 -7.70 22.24
N GLN A 167 10.60 -8.67 22.61
CA GLN A 167 10.66 -9.32 23.92
C GLN A 167 11.95 -10.11 24.11
N LEU A 168 12.39 -10.87 23.09
CA LEU A 168 13.66 -11.61 23.12
C LEU A 168 14.85 -10.65 23.26
N HIS A 169 14.81 -9.51 22.60
CA HIS A 169 15.87 -8.50 22.71
C HIS A 169 15.90 -7.81 24.08
N ARG A 170 14.74 -7.62 24.72
CA ARG A 170 14.66 -7.09 26.11
C ARG A 170 14.93 -8.12 27.19
N GLY A 171 14.61 -9.39 26.95
CA GLY A 171 14.82 -10.47 27.92
C GLY A 171 16.23 -11.09 27.88
N GLY A 172 17.08 -10.69 26.96
CA GLY A 172 18.47 -11.15 26.80
C GLY A 172 19.53 -10.17 27.33
N LEU A 173 19.12 -9.15 28.08
CA LEU A 173 19.93 -8.28 28.95
C LEU A 173 19.54 -8.56 30.42
#